data_2f001fb7ec11f375e3384ed35dda7def
#
_entry.id   2f001fb7ec11f375e3384ed35dda7def
#
_cell.length_a   1.000
_cell.length_b   1.000
_cell.length_c   1.000
_cell.angle_alpha   90.00
_cell.angle_beta   90.00
_cell.angle_gamma   90.00
#
_symmetry.space_group_name_H-M   'P 1'
#
loop_
_entity.id
_entity.type
_entity.pdbx_description
1 polymer ?
#
loop_
_entity_poly.entity_id
_entity_poly.type
_entity_poly.pdbx_seq_one_letter_code
_entity_poly.pdbx_strand_id
1 'polypeptide(L)'
;MTVEELLQLPTIKGLKLISGNLGVHREISTVTVVDTPDGFQWLKGNEVVITTTYALEKTPNAFLDFISKLLSRNISALIVKSDRYIKVIPENAKKLCDEKALPLIYCPAIYAFTDIINPTLSGIISKQAEQLKESSKIHESFLELAINDRSIHQILQTLSTLIQEPTAYVDTVFHKVYFSENVSEDSLYLKGLSYEIILNEYREKYQCIDVVNKEQKFGYIMLLSDRSDRTYPDTDSNIYKTAIEYASIVIILRMQIRISNRMI
;
A
#
# COMPACT_ATOMS: atom_id res chain seq x y z
N MET A 1 -3.14 8.44 0.70
CA MET A 1 -3.27 9.17 1.99
C MET A 1 -4.43 8.55 2.75
N THR A 2 -4.31 8.32 4.07
CA THR A 2 -5.38 7.78 4.91
C THR A 2 -6.18 8.88 5.60
N VAL A 3 -7.33 8.52 6.18
CA VAL A 3 -8.14 9.46 6.99
C VAL A 3 -7.40 9.89 8.26
N GLU A 4 -6.59 8.99 8.84
CA GLU A 4 -5.74 9.32 9.98
C GLU A 4 -4.70 10.39 9.62
N GLU A 5 -4.02 10.25 8.49
CA GLU A 5 -3.08 11.24 7.96
C GLU A 5 -3.77 12.59 7.67
N LEU A 6 -5.02 12.56 7.15
CA LEU A 6 -5.83 13.76 6.97
C LEU A 6 -6.03 14.51 8.28
N LEU A 7 -6.41 13.81 9.35
CA LEU A 7 -6.66 14.41 10.66
C LEU A 7 -5.40 14.99 11.31
N GLN A 8 -4.21 14.56 10.89
CA GLN A 8 -2.92 15.06 11.36
C GLN A 8 -2.40 16.27 10.58
N LEU A 9 -3.07 16.69 9.49
CA LEU A 9 -2.64 17.85 8.71
C LEU A 9 -2.62 19.13 9.55
N PRO A 10 -1.49 19.84 9.61
CA PRO A 10 -1.34 21.00 10.50
C PRO A 10 -2.26 22.18 10.14
N THR A 11 -2.71 22.25 8.90
CA THR A 11 -3.57 23.32 8.37
C THR A 11 -5.04 23.20 8.77
N ILE A 12 -5.48 22.00 9.20
CA ILE A 12 -6.87 21.69 9.52
C ILE A 12 -7.04 21.07 10.92
N LYS A 13 -6.24 21.49 11.87
CA LYS A 13 -6.24 21.00 13.27
C LYS A 13 -7.59 21.11 13.98
N GLY A 14 -8.53 21.90 13.46
CA GLY A 14 -9.88 22.04 14.02
C GLY A 14 -10.83 20.89 13.66
N LEU A 15 -10.47 20.01 12.75
CA LEU A 15 -11.24 18.80 12.45
C LEU A 15 -11.18 17.84 13.64
N LYS A 16 -12.33 17.25 14.00
CA LYS A 16 -12.42 16.29 15.11
C LYS A 16 -13.16 15.04 14.68
N LEU A 17 -12.55 13.89 14.85
CA LEU A 17 -13.23 12.61 14.68
C LEU A 17 -14.29 12.47 15.79
N ILE A 18 -15.54 12.18 15.40
CA ILE A 18 -16.68 12.03 16.30
C ILE A 18 -17.04 10.57 16.50
N SER A 19 -16.99 9.77 15.46
CA SER A 19 -17.29 8.34 15.45
C SER A 19 -16.64 7.66 14.24
N GLY A 20 -16.72 6.32 14.18
CA GLY A 20 -16.14 5.55 13.07
C GLY A 20 -14.62 5.37 13.18
N ASN A 21 -14.07 5.33 14.40
CA ASN A 21 -12.61 5.26 14.66
C ASN A 21 -11.94 4.05 13.97
N LEU A 22 -12.62 2.92 13.84
CA LEU A 22 -12.09 1.73 13.15
C LEU A 22 -11.81 1.96 11.65
N GLY A 23 -12.36 3.02 11.07
CA GLY A 23 -12.21 3.35 9.65
C GLY A 23 -11.13 4.38 9.34
N VAL A 24 -10.34 4.84 10.31
CA VAL A 24 -9.33 5.90 10.08
C VAL A 24 -8.21 5.50 9.12
N HIS A 25 -8.00 4.20 8.92
CA HIS A 25 -7.01 3.68 7.97
C HIS A 25 -7.53 3.60 6.52
N ARG A 26 -8.80 3.98 6.26
CA ARG A 26 -9.33 4.01 4.88
C ARG A 26 -8.52 4.97 4.03
N GLU A 27 -8.19 4.52 2.82
CA GLU A 27 -7.48 5.35 1.86
C GLU A 27 -8.38 6.42 1.25
N ILE A 28 -7.80 7.59 0.99
CA ILE A 28 -8.46 8.74 0.37
C ILE A 28 -7.89 8.91 -1.04
N SER A 29 -8.77 8.85 -2.04
CA SER A 29 -8.42 9.12 -3.44
C SER A 29 -8.68 10.56 -3.86
N THR A 30 -9.71 11.20 -3.29
CA THR A 30 -10.09 12.59 -3.60
C THR A 30 -11.02 13.15 -2.53
N VAL A 31 -11.34 14.42 -2.66
CA VAL A 31 -12.27 15.16 -1.79
C VAL A 31 -13.39 15.76 -2.65
N THR A 32 -14.63 15.64 -2.20
CA THR A 32 -15.79 16.21 -2.89
C THR A 32 -16.74 16.85 -1.90
N VAL A 33 -17.55 17.80 -2.39
CA VAL A 33 -18.62 18.43 -1.62
C VAL A 33 -19.95 17.88 -2.09
N VAL A 34 -20.79 17.41 -1.17
CA VAL A 34 -22.12 16.90 -1.46
C VAL A 34 -23.12 17.62 -0.56
N ASP A 35 -23.77 18.62 -1.11
CA ASP A 35 -24.80 19.42 -0.43
C ASP A 35 -26.21 19.22 -1.01
N THR A 36 -26.37 18.32 -2.01
CA THR A 36 -27.65 17.94 -2.59
C THR A 36 -28.04 16.52 -2.16
N PRO A 37 -29.35 16.22 -2.01
CA PRO A 37 -29.80 14.90 -1.56
C PRO A 37 -29.45 13.74 -2.49
N ASP A 38 -29.22 14.03 -3.77
CA ASP A 38 -28.90 13.10 -4.85
C ASP A 38 -27.40 13.07 -5.21
N GLY A 39 -26.58 13.97 -4.66
CA GLY A 39 -25.16 14.12 -4.97
C GLY A 39 -24.32 12.86 -4.75
N PHE A 40 -24.78 11.92 -3.92
CA PHE A 40 -24.14 10.61 -3.72
C PHE A 40 -24.06 9.76 -5.00
N GLN A 41 -24.89 10.03 -6.01
CA GLN A 41 -24.94 9.23 -7.25
C GLN A 41 -23.65 9.36 -8.08
N TRP A 42 -22.93 10.47 -7.96
CA TRP A 42 -21.68 10.74 -8.69
C TRP A 42 -20.41 10.28 -7.97
N LEU A 43 -20.54 9.76 -6.75
CA LEU A 43 -19.39 9.24 -5.99
C LEU A 43 -18.86 7.94 -6.62
N LYS A 44 -17.53 7.83 -6.68
CA LYS A 44 -16.81 6.70 -7.30
C LYS A 44 -16.20 5.75 -6.27
N GLY A 45 -16.19 6.15 -4.99
CA GLY A 45 -15.58 5.41 -3.89
C GLY A 45 -14.23 6.00 -3.46
N ASN A 46 -13.87 5.74 -2.21
CA ASN A 46 -12.65 6.23 -1.57
C ASN A 46 -12.52 7.78 -1.53
N GLU A 47 -13.64 8.49 -1.55
CA GLU A 47 -13.67 9.95 -1.42
C GLU A 47 -13.89 10.36 0.04
N VAL A 48 -13.30 11.49 0.41
CA VAL A 48 -13.75 12.27 1.56
C VAL A 48 -14.89 13.17 1.11
N VAL A 49 -16.06 12.96 1.69
CA VAL A 49 -17.25 13.78 1.40
C VAL A 49 -17.35 14.88 2.43
N ILE A 50 -17.49 16.13 1.97
CA ILE A 50 -17.75 17.29 2.83
C ILE A 50 -19.20 17.71 2.60
N THR A 51 -19.95 17.97 3.66
CA THR A 51 -21.33 18.47 3.59
C THR A 51 -21.60 19.56 4.62
N THR A 52 -22.43 20.54 4.25
CA THR A 52 -23.01 21.50 5.20
C THR A 52 -24.29 20.98 5.84
N THR A 53 -24.84 19.89 5.34
CA THR A 53 -26.15 19.34 5.73
C THR A 53 -27.35 20.25 5.43
N TYR A 54 -27.16 21.30 4.62
CA TYR A 54 -28.22 22.25 4.27
C TYR A 54 -29.46 21.57 3.70
N ALA A 55 -29.27 20.64 2.77
CA ALA A 55 -30.38 19.94 2.12
C ALA A 55 -31.13 18.94 3.05
N LEU A 56 -30.57 18.66 4.22
CA LEU A 56 -31.08 17.64 5.15
C LEU A 56 -31.85 18.24 6.33
N GLU A 57 -31.82 19.57 6.48
CA GLU A 57 -32.33 20.29 7.68
C GLU A 57 -33.83 20.04 7.93
N LYS A 58 -34.63 19.85 6.87
CA LYS A 58 -36.09 19.86 6.99
C LYS A 58 -36.76 18.47 7.08
N THR A 59 -36.01 17.39 6.98
CA THR A 59 -36.58 16.04 6.90
C THR A 59 -36.13 15.17 8.08
N PRO A 60 -37.05 14.65 8.92
CA PRO A 60 -36.70 13.70 9.96
C PRO A 60 -35.96 12.49 9.37
N ASN A 61 -34.89 12.04 10.03
CA ASN A 61 -34.03 10.93 9.59
C ASN A 61 -33.26 11.13 8.26
N ALA A 62 -33.39 12.27 7.57
CA ALA A 62 -32.68 12.52 6.31
C ALA A 62 -31.18 12.36 6.43
N PHE A 63 -30.60 12.66 7.59
CA PHE A 63 -29.17 12.50 7.83
C PHE A 63 -28.75 11.02 7.89
N LEU A 64 -29.55 10.15 8.50
CA LEU A 64 -29.31 8.70 8.51
C LEU A 64 -29.42 8.10 7.11
N ASP A 65 -30.45 8.48 6.37
CA ASP A 65 -30.64 8.03 4.99
C ASP A 65 -29.48 8.49 4.09
N PHE A 66 -29.02 9.72 4.32
CA PHE A 66 -27.85 10.26 3.59
C PHE A 66 -26.59 9.45 3.89
N ILE A 67 -26.28 9.18 5.17
CA ILE A 67 -25.14 8.34 5.56
C ILE A 67 -25.25 6.94 4.93
N SER A 68 -26.45 6.33 4.94
CA SER A 68 -26.68 5.02 4.34
C SER A 68 -26.41 5.01 2.84
N LYS A 69 -26.79 6.07 2.13
CA LYS A 69 -26.49 6.25 0.69
C LYS A 69 -25.00 6.45 0.45
N LEU A 70 -24.31 7.23 1.27
CA LEU A 70 -22.86 7.42 1.18
C LEU A 70 -22.09 6.11 1.45
N LEU A 71 -22.54 5.31 2.43
CA LEU A 71 -21.97 4.00 2.71
C LEU A 71 -22.07 3.05 1.51
N SER A 72 -23.18 3.10 0.76
CA SER A 72 -23.35 2.28 -0.46
C SER A 72 -22.35 2.65 -1.57
N ARG A 73 -21.71 3.81 -1.47
CA ARG A 73 -20.68 4.31 -2.40
C ARG A 73 -19.25 4.10 -1.90
N ASN A 74 -19.07 3.41 -0.78
CA ASN A 74 -17.75 3.12 -0.20
C ASN A 74 -16.87 4.36 -0.02
N ILE A 75 -17.42 5.44 0.54
CA ILE A 75 -16.65 6.65 0.85
C ILE A 75 -15.64 6.40 1.96
N SER A 76 -14.55 7.18 1.99
CA SER A 76 -13.50 7.04 3.01
C SER A 76 -13.84 7.73 4.32
N ALA A 77 -14.46 8.91 4.26
CA ALA A 77 -14.91 9.66 5.43
C ALA A 77 -16.00 10.66 5.09
N LEU A 78 -16.79 11.03 6.10
CA LEU A 78 -17.76 12.11 6.02
C LEU A 78 -17.35 13.27 6.93
N ILE A 79 -17.07 14.43 6.35
CA ILE A 79 -16.82 15.68 7.07
C ILE A 79 -18.10 16.51 7.10
N VAL A 80 -18.58 16.79 8.30
CA VAL A 80 -19.78 17.60 8.52
C VAL A 80 -19.38 18.98 9.03
N LYS A 81 -19.65 20.01 8.22
CA LYS A 81 -19.57 21.41 8.66
C LYS A 81 -20.79 21.73 9.48
N SER A 82 -20.72 21.49 10.79
CA SER A 82 -21.80 21.77 11.73
C SER A 82 -21.81 23.25 12.17
N ASP A 83 -22.69 23.59 13.08
CA ASP A 83 -22.95 24.88 13.68
C ASP A 83 -23.90 25.79 12.89
N ARG A 84 -24.12 25.52 11.59
CA ARG A 84 -25.02 26.36 10.80
C ARG A 84 -26.40 25.74 10.58
N TYR A 85 -26.48 24.48 10.18
CA TYR A 85 -27.73 23.78 9.84
C TYR A 85 -28.03 22.63 10.80
N ILE A 86 -27.10 21.74 11.07
CA ILE A 86 -27.20 20.73 12.12
C ILE A 86 -26.33 21.17 13.28
N LYS A 87 -26.95 21.54 14.41
CA LYS A 87 -26.25 21.93 15.63
C LYS A 87 -25.70 20.75 16.42
N VAL A 88 -26.40 19.62 16.35
CA VAL A 88 -26.01 18.38 17.06
C VAL A 88 -26.17 17.21 16.11
N ILE A 89 -25.09 16.45 15.93
CA ILE A 89 -25.14 15.23 15.14
C ILE A 89 -25.89 14.15 15.94
N PRO A 90 -26.94 13.54 15.36
CA PRO A 90 -27.77 12.56 16.04
C PRO A 90 -26.98 11.33 16.51
N GLU A 91 -27.27 10.81 17.71
CA GLU A 91 -26.58 9.64 18.28
C GLU A 91 -26.76 8.36 17.45
N ASN A 92 -27.91 8.19 16.81
CA ASN A 92 -28.14 7.07 15.90
C ASN A 92 -27.23 7.11 14.65
N ALA A 93 -26.89 8.32 14.17
CA ALA A 93 -25.95 8.52 13.07
C ALA A 93 -24.53 8.17 13.48
N LYS A 94 -24.11 8.55 14.69
CA LYS A 94 -22.80 8.18 15.25
C LYS A 94 -22.68 6.66 15.39
N LYS A 95 -23.70 6.01 15.95
CA LYS A 95 -23.74 4.54 16.10
C LYS A 95 -23.62 3.84 14.75
N LEU A 96 -24.35 4.30 13.72
CA LEU A 96 -24.27 3.75 12.37
C LEU A 96 -22.84 3.89 11.80
N CYS A 97 -22.21 5.04 12.02
CA CYS A 97 -20.83 5.28 11.58
C CYS A 97 -19.84 4.37 12.32
N ASP A 98 -20.00 4.14 13.61
CA ASP A 98 -19.17 3.20 14.39
C ASP A 98 -19.35 1.75 13.90
N GLU A 99 -20.60 1.29 13.73
CA GLU A 99 -20.93 -0.05 13.24
C GLU A 99 -20.39 -0.34 11.84
N LYS A 100 -20.33 0.69 10.98
CA LYS A 100 -19.86 0.58 9.60
C LYS A 100 -18.40 1.02 9.41
N ALA A 101 -17.71 1.34 10.50
CA ALA A 101 -16.36 1.89 10.47
C ALA A 101 -16.22 3.05 9.44
N LEU A 102 -17.19 3.97 9.44
CA LEU A 102 -17.15 5.18 8.61
C LEU A 102 -16.70 6.37 9.47
N PRO A 103 -15.51 6.92 9.27
CA PRO A 103 -15.06 8.11 9.97
C PRO A 103 -16.02 9.28 9.75
N LEU A 104 -16.64 9.73 10.83
CA LEU A 104 -17.49 10.92 10.89
C LEU A 104 -16.73 12.03 11.57
N ILE A 105 -16.45 13.09 10.83
CA ILE A 105 -15.54 14.17 11.25
C ILE A 105 -16.33 15.47 11.36
N TYR A 106 -16.23 16.10 12.52
CA TYR A 106 -16.73 17.45 12.75
C TYR A 106 -15.77 18.46 12.13
N CYS A 107 -16.31 19.45 11.44
CA CYS A 107 -15.58 20.61 10.92
C CYS A 107 -16.22 21.91 11.43
N PRO A 108 -15.46 22.78 12.13
CA PRO A 108 -15.91 24.11 12.50
C PRO A 108 -16.34 24.93 11.28
N ALA A 109 -17.39 25.76 11.45
CA ALA A 109 -17.94 26.60 10.37
C ALA A 109 -16.92 27.63 9.80
N ILE A 110 -15.88 27.96 10.59
CA ILE A 110 -14.85 28.93 10.19
C ILE A 110 -14.02 28.48 8.98
N TYR A 111 -13.85 27.19 8.75
CA TYR A 111 -13.10 26.68 7.59
C TYR A 111 -13.90 26.88 6.31
N ALA A 112 -13.31 27.47 5.28
CA ALA A 112 -13.85 27.39 3.93
C ALA A 112 -13.68 25.95 3.38
N PHE A 113 -14.42 25.56 2.36
CA PHE A 113 -14.23 24.27 1.71
C PHE A 113 -12.80 24.12 1.17
N THR A 114 -12.26 25.20 0.62
CA THR A 114 -10.88 25.24 0.09
C THR A 114 -9.82 25.00 1.15
N ASP A 115 -10.08 25.37 2.41
CA ASP A 115 -9.15 25.16 3.53
C ASP A 115 -9.02 23.67 3.87
N ILE A 116 -9.98 22.84 3.46
CA ILE A 116 -9.96 21.38 3.65
C ILE A 116 -9.52 20.70 2.35
N ILE A 117 -10.10 21.10 1.22
CA ILE A 117 -9.86 20.46 -0.09
C ILE A 117 -8.40 20.59 -0.51
N ASN A 118 -7.85 21.82 -0.49
CA ASN A 118 -6.50 22.05 -0.99
C ASN A 118 -5.41 21.28 -0.21
N PRO A 119 -5.36 21.32 1.13
CA PRO A 119 -4.38 20.56 1.86
C PRO A 119 -4.54 19.04 1.69
N THR A 120 -5.79 18.56 1.61
CA THR A 120 -6.07 17.13 1.41
C THR A 120 -5.56 16.67 0.04
N LEU A 121 -5.88 17.38 -1.04
CA LEU A 121 -5.39 17.06 -2.38
C LEU A 121 -3.87 17.17 -2.46
N SER A 122 -3.28 18.21 -1.85
CA SER A 122 -1.82 18.33 -1.78
C SER A 122 -1.17 17.15 -1.05
N GLY A 123 -1.76 16.69 0.04
CA GLY A 123 -1.28 15.51 0.78
C GLY A 123 -1.36 14.23 -0.06
N ILE A 124 -2.45 14.03 -0.80
CA ILE A 124 -2.62 12.90 -1.72
C ILE A 124 -1.54 12.93 -2.81
N ILE A 125 -1.37 14.08 -3.48
CA ILE A 125 -0.39 14.25 -4.57
C ILE A 125 1.04 14.04 -4.05
N SER A 126 1.37 14.60 -2.88
CA SER A 126 2.70 14.46 -2.28
C SER A 126 3.02 12.99 -1.97
N LYS A 127 2.07 12.23 -1.43
CA LYS A 127 2.24 10.80 -1.14
C LYS A 127 2.43 9.98 -2.43
N GLN A 128 1.65 10.28 -3.47
CA GLN A 128 1.82 9.63 -4.78
C GLN A 128 3.18 9.95 -5.42
N ALA A 129 3.64 11.20 -5.31
CA ALA A 129 4.95 11.61 -5.82
C ALA A 129 6.10 10.93 -5.06
N GLU A 130 5.97 10.76 -3.76
CA GLU A 130 6.95 10.04 -2.94
C GLU A 130 7.03 8.56 -3.33
N GLN A 131 5.89 7.88 -3.46
CA GLN A 131 5.82 6.48 -3.92
C GLN A 131 6.43 6.30 -5.31
N LEU A 132 6.17 7.23 -6.24
CA LEU A 132 6.76 7.20 -7.58
C LEU A 132 8.28 7.39 -7.53
N LYS A 133 8.77 8.31 -6.70
CA LYS A 133 10.21 8.56 -6.52
C LYS A 133 10.92 7.34 -5.94
N GLU A 134 10.32 6.65 -4.98
CA GLU A 134 10.86 5.42 -4.41
C GLU A 134 10.91 4.30 -5.46
N SER A 135 9.83 4.11 -6.22
CA SER A 135 9.80 3.14 -7.32
C SER A 135 10.87 3.45 -8.38
N SER A 136 11.08 4.72 -8.73
CA SER A 136 12.12 5.13 -9.67
C SER A 136 13.52 4.82 -9.16
N LYS A 137 13.81 5.04 -7.88
CA LYS A 137 15.10 4.70 -7.27
C LYS A 137 15.37 3.20 -7.31
N ILE A 138 14.35 2.38 -7.04
CA ILE A 138 14.47 0.92 -7.14
C ILE A 138 14.81 0.52 -8.57
N HIS A 139 14.09 1.07 -9.56
CA HIS A 139 14.36 0.84 -10.97
C HIS A 139 15.80 1.21 -11.35
N GLU A 140 16.24 2.43 -11.00
CA GLU A 140 17.62 2.89 -11.31
C GLU A 140 18.67 1.95 -10.72
N SER A 141 18.50 1.50 -9.47
CA SER A 141 19.42 0.58 -8.81
C SER A 141 19.55 -0.75 -9.56
N PHE A 142 18.44 -1.33 -9.98
CA PHE A 142 18.47 -2.59 -10.72
C PHE A 142 18.90 -2.43 -12.18
N LEU A 143 18.58 -1.31 -12.82
CA LEU A 143 19.07 -0.98 -14.16
C LEU A 143 20.60 -0.86 -14.18
N GLU A 144 21.18 -0.21 -13.19
CA GLU A 144 22.63 -0.13 -13.03
C GLU A 144 23.29 -1.51 -12.90
N LEU A 145 22.67 -2.42 -12.14
CA LEU A 145 23.14 -3.80 -12.01
C LEU A 145 23.07 -4.57 -13.34
N ALA A 146 22.03 -4.34 -14.11
CA ALA A 146 21.85 -4.97 -15.41
C ALA A 146 22.89 -4.49 -16.42
N ILE A 147 23.12 -3.17 -16.53
CA ILE A 147 24.07 -2.56 -17.47
C ILE A 147 25.52 -2.91 -17.13
N ASN A 148 25.90 -2.87 -15.85
CA ASN A 148 27.26 -3.12 -15.40
C ASN A 148 27.64 -4.60 -15.27
N ASP A 149 26.83 -5.50 -15.80
CA ASP A 149 27.10 -6.94 -15.82
C ASP A 149 27.40 -7.53 -14.43
N ARG A 150 26.69 -7.03 -13.39
CA ARG A 150 26.91 -7.41 -11.99
C ARG A 150 26.48 -8.85 -11.70
N SER A 151 27.08 -9.45 -10.67
CA SER A 151 26.80 -10.83 -10.29
C SER A 151 25.40 -11.04 -9.69
N ILE A 152 24.90 -12.28 -9.69
CA ILE A 152 23.64 -12.62 -9.01
C ILE A 152 23.72 -12.29 -7.52
N HIS A 153 24.88 -12.44 -6.88
CA HIS A 153 25.08 -12.02 -5.49
C HIS A 153 24.81 -10.51 -5.28
N GLN A 154 25.27 -9.66 -6.16
CA GLN A 154 25.03 -8.22 -6.06
C GLN A 154 23.57 -7.86 -6.28
N ILE A 155 22.88 -8.56 -7.18
CA ILE A 155 21.42 -8.40 -7.36
C ILE A 155 20.68 -8.77 -6.07
N LEU A 156 21.01 -9.91 -5.46
CA LEU A 156 20.40 -10.36 -4.21
C LEU A 156 20.76 -9.43 -3.04
N GLN A 157 21.97 -8.91 -3.00
CA GLN A 157 22.38 -7.96 -1.98
C GLN A 157 21.59 -6.66 -2.07
N THR A 158 21.41 -6.12 -3.27
CA THR A 158 20.58 -4.93 -3.48
C THR A 158 19.13 -5.19 -3.10
N LEU A 159 18.56 -6.35 -3.52
CA LEU A 159 17.22 -6.75 -3.13
C LEU A 159 17.08 -6.84 -1.61
N SER A 160 17.98 -7.58 -0.97
CA SER A 160 17.99 -7.77 0.49
C SER A 160 18.07 -6.45 1.27
N THR A 161 18.86 -5.50 0.77
CA THR A 161 18.96 -4.17 1.39
C THR A 161 17.66 -3.37 1.22
N LEU A 162 17.01 -3.44 0.07
CA LEU A 162 15.77 -2.72 -0.21
C LEU A 162 14.58 -3.26 0.58
N ILE A 163 14.48 -4.60 0.71
CA ILE A 163 13.37 -5.24 1.44
C ILE A 163 13.68 -5.49 2.91
N GLN A 164 14.92 -5.21 3.34
CA GLN A 164 15.42 -5.42 4.71
C GLN A 164 15.31 -6.87 5.19
N GLU A 165 15.40 -7.82 4.26
CA GLU A 165 15.34 -9.25 4.55
C GLU A 165 16.46 -10.02 3.83
N PRO A 166 17.06 -11.05 4.45
CA PRO A 166 17.98 -11.94 3.77
C PRO A 166 17.27 -12.67 2.62
N THR A 167 17.94 -12.79 1.48
CA THR A 167 17.39 -13.42 0.29
C THR A 167 18.32 -14.47 -0.28
N ALA A 168 17.73 -15.48 -0.94
CA ALA A 168 18.46 -16.43 -1.75
C ALA A 168 17.80 -16.56 -3.14
N TYR A 169 18.58 -16.96 -4.13
CA TYR A 169 18.09 -17.35 -5.44
C TYR A 169 18.49 -18.80 -5.72
N VAL A 170 17.50 -19.64 -5.96
CA VAL A 170 17.69 -21.04 -6.33
C VAL A 170 17.58 -21.16 -7.84
N ASP A 171 18.72 -21.37 -8.47
CA ASP A 171 18.89 -21.51 -9.92
C ASP A 171 18.59 -22.97 -10.32
N THR A 172 17.46 -23.18 -10.97
CA THR A 172 17.02 -24.50 -11.42
C THR A 172 17.62 -24.92 -12.77
N VAL A 173 18.32 -24.01 -13.46
CA VAL A 173 18.97 -24.29 -14.75
C VAL A 173 20.38 -24.83 -14.55
N PHE A 174 21.15 -24.21 -13.63
CA PHE A 174 22.54 -24.59 -13.35
C PHE A 174 22.72 -25.31 -12.02
N HIS A 175 21.62 -25.61 -11.29
CA HIS A 175 21.58 -26.30 -9.99
C HIS A 175 22.49 -25.62 -8.96
N LYS A 176 22.34 -24.30 -8.78
CA LYS A 176 23.11 -23.49 -7.84
C LYS A 176 22.21 -22.67 -6.95
N VAL A 177 22.71 -22.38 -5.76
CA VAL A 177 22.05 -21.46 -4.83
C VAL A 177 22.96 -20.27 -4.57
N TYR A 178 22.40 -19.08 -4.65
CA TYR A 178 23.07 -17.82 -4.37
C TYR A 178 22.39 -17.16 -3.18
N PHE A 179 23.16 -16.51 -2.32
CA PHE A 179 22.65 -15.86 -1.11
C PHE A 179 23.07 -14.39 -1.10
N SER A 180 22.25 -13.53 -0.48
CA SER A 180 22.69 -12.19 -0.08
C SER A 180 23.73 -12.26 1.03
N GLU A 181 24.46 -11.17 1.27
CA GLU A 181 25.48 -11.10 2.34
C GLU A 181 24.87 -10.89 3.72
N ASN A 182 23.66 -10.33 3.79
CA ASN A 182 22.94 -10.17 5.04
C ASN A 182 22.67 -11.57 5.65
N VAL A 183 23.26 -11.80 6.80
CA VAL A 183 23.30 -13.13 7.40
C VAL A 183 22.30 -13.19 8.55
N SER A 184 21.28 -14.05 8.42
CA SER A 184 20.53 -14.59 9.55
C SER A 184 21.14 -15.94 9.97
N GLU A 185 20.85 -16.43 11.16
CA GLU A 185 21.26 -17.79 11.59
C GLU A 185 20.78 -18.84 10.60
N ASP A 186 19.54 -18.72 10.11
CA ASP A 186 18.97 -19.58 9.08
C ASP A 186 19.73 -19.53 7.75
N SER A 187 20.19 -18.35 7.32
CA SER A 187 20.93 -18.23 6.06
C SER A 187 22.34 -18.85 6.15
N LEU A 188 22.97 -18.81 7.32
CA LEU A 188 24.25 -19.50 7.57
C LEU A 188 24.08 -21.01 7.48
N TYR A 189 23.02 -21.54 8.07
CA TYR A 189 22.70 -22.96 8.01
C TYR A 189 22.45 -23.41 6.57
N LEU A 190 21.63 -22.68 5.82
CA LEU A 190 21.30 -23.00 4.44
C LEU A 190 22.50 -22.96 3.49
N LYS A 191 23.48 -22.06 3.72
CA LYS A 191 24.73 -21.99 2.93
C LYS A 191 25.55 -23.29 3.00
N GLY A 192 25.37 -24.07 4.06
CA GLY A 192 26.04 -25.37 4.22
C GLY A 192 25.33 -26.54 3.56
N LEU A 193 24.12 -26.36 3.06
CA LEU A 193 23.31 -27.44 2.47
C LEU A 193 23.53 -27.58 0.95
N SER A 194 23.29 -28.79 0.43
CA SER A 194 23.29 -29.01 -1.02
C SER A 194 22.08 -28.40 -1.69
N TYR A 195 22.17 -28.17 -3.01
CA TYR A 195 21.07 -27.66 -3.83
C TYR A 195 19.81 -28.52 -3.71
N GLU A 196 19.94 -29.85 -3.75
CA GLU A 196 18.84 -30.81 -3.67
C GLU A 196 18.08 -30.71 -2.35
N ILE A 197 18.79 -30.54 -1.24
CA ILE A 197 18.19 -30.38 0.09
C ILE A 197 17.40 -29.09 0.15
N ILE A 198 17.97 -27.98 -0.33
CA ILE A 198 17.29 -26.67 -0.34
C ILE A 198 16.03 -26.72 -1.22
N LEU A 199 16.13 -27.34 -2.40
CA LEU A 199 15.02 -27.47 -3.32
C LEU A 199 13.85 -28.28 -2.74
N ASN A 200 14.13 -29.40 -2.09
CA ASN A 200 13.12 -30.36 -1.66
C ASN A 200 12.53 -30.07 -0.28
N GLU A 201 13.34 -29.56 0.66
CA GLU A 201 12.94 -29.44 2.06
C GLU A 201 12.58 -28.01 2.48
N TYR A 202 13.17 -26.99 1.84
CA TYR A 202 13.05 -25.61 2.31
C TYR A 202 12.12 -24.72 1.46
N ARG A 203 11.67 -25.20 0.30
CA ARG A 203 10.75 -24.45 -0.56
C ARG A 203 9.42 -24.15 0.13
N GLU A 204 8.91 -25.05 0.96
CA GLU A 204 7.66 -24.87 1.70
C GLU A 204 7.83 -24.06 2.98
N LYS A 205 9.03 -24.05 3.56
CA LYS A 205 9.35 -23.34 4.80
C LYS A 205 9.39 -21.82 4.58
N TYR A 206 9.93 -21.37 3.45
CA TYR A 206 10.12 -19.96 3.14
C TYR A 206 9.16 -19.48 2.04
N GLN A 207 8.98 -18.16 1.96
CA GLN A 207 8.25 -17.58 0.84
C GLN A 207 9.14 -17.61 -0.41
N CYS A 208 8.63 -18.25 -1.46
CA CYS A 208 9.32 -18.41 -2.73
C CYS A 208 8.54 -17.68 -3.84
N ILE A 209 9.24 -16.89 -4.62
CA ILE A 209 8.72 -16.16 -5.77
C ILE A 209 9.39 -16.70 -7.01
N ASP A 210 8.59 -17.27 -7.92
CA ASP A 210 9.10 -17.88 -9.16
C ASP A 210 9.70 -16.82 -10.10
N VAL A 211 10.91 -17.11 -10.61
CA VAL A 211 11.61 -16.31 -11.63
C VAL A 211 11.33 -16.95 -12.99
N VAL A 212 10.35 -16.41 -13.70
CA VAL A 212 9.84 -16.96 -14.96
C VAL A 212 9.81 -15.92 -16.06
N ASN A 213 10.08 -16.32 -17.30
CA ASN A 213 9.87 -15.51 -18.50
C ASN A 213 9.03 -16.32 -19.48
N LYS A 214 7.79 -15.90 -19.72
CA LYS A 214 6.80 -16.66 -20.50
C LYS A 214 6.62 -18.06 -19.91
N GLU A 215 7.05 -19.10 -20.64
CA GLU A 215 6.96 -20.49 -20.24
C GLU A 215 8.24 -21.04 -19.61
N GLN A 216 9.35 -20.28 -19.65
CA GLN A 216 10.63 -20.74 -19.15
C GLN A 216 10.83 -20.33 -17.69
N LYS A 217 11.03 -21.30 -16.81
CA LYS A 217 11.39 -21.09 -15.42
C LYS A 217 12.90 -21.15 -15.26
N PHE A 218 13.47 -20.10 -14.61
CA PHE A 218 14.91 -19.99 -14.32
C PHE A 218 15.24 -20.37 -12.88
N GLY A 219 14.23 -20.36 -12.01
CA GLY A 219 14.40 -20.65 -10.58
C GLY A 219 13.38 -19.92 -9.74
N TYR A 220 13.74 -19.62 -8.51
CA TYR A 220 12.90 -18.81 -7.61
C TYR A 220 13.76 -18.02 -6.60
N ILE A 221 13.28 -16.85 -6.23
CA ILE A 221 13.80 -16.05 -5.11
C ILE A 221 13.15 -16.56 -3.84
N MET A 222 13.95 -16.85 -2.83
CA MET A 222 13.52 -17.28 -1.51
C MET A 222 13.79 -16.16 -0.51
N LEU A 223 12.80 -15.81 0.29
CA LEU A 223 12.90 -14.83 1.36
C LEU A 223 13.13 -15.57 2.67
N LEU A 224 14.27 -15.29 3.30
CA LEU A 224 14.80 -16.10 4.42
C LEU A 224 14.34 -15.58 5.79
N SER A 225 13.18 -14.97 5.90
CA SER A 225 12.54 -14.62 7.17
C SER A 225 11.44 -15.63 7.51
N ASP A 226 11.29 -15.92 8.79
CA ASP A 226 10.30 -16.90 9.26
C ASP A 226 8.87 -16.44 8.96
N ARG A 227 8.06 -17.31 8.35
CA ARG A 227 6.65 -17.04 8.04
C ARG A 227 5.78 -16.79 9.28
N SER A 228 6.20 -17.29 10.44
CA SER A 228 5.43 -17.21 11.68
C SER A 228 5.42 -15.82 12.33
N ASP A 229 6.38 -14.95 11.97
CA ASP A 229 6.59 -13.65 12.61
C ASP A 229 6.13 -12.46 11.73
N ARG A 230 5.47 -12.73 10.60
CA ARG A 230 5.04 -11.71 9.64
C ARG A 230 3.69 -11.13 10.00
N THR A 231 3.66 -10.09 10.78
CA THR A 231 2.78 -8.96 10.51
C THR A 231 3.28 -8.33 9.21
N TYR A 232 2.62 -8.64 8.09
CA TYR A 232 2.87 -7.94 6.82
C TYR A 232 2.79 -6.45 7.11
N PRO A 233 3.81 -5.63 6.81
CA PRO A 233 3.63 -4.20 6.84
C PRO A 233 2.60 -3.88 5.76
N ASP A 234 1.41 -3.46 6.20
CA ASP A 234 0.43 -2.81 5.34
C ASP A 234 1.12 -1.68 4.59
N THR A 235 0.82 -1.47 3.34
CA THR A 235 1.20 -0.31 2.51
C THR A 235 2.59 -0.27 1.87
N ASP A 236 3.63 -0.78 2.47
CA ASP A 236 4.95 -0.89 1.83
C ASP A 236 5.05 -2.09 0.86
N SER A 237 3.98 -2.83 0.72
CA SER A 237 3.86 -3.97 -0.18
C SER A 237 4.21 -3.63 -1.64
N ASN A 238 4.04 -2.36 -2.06
CA ASN A 238 4.33 -1.94 -3.43
C ASN A 238 5.84 -1.82 -3.69
N ILE A 239 6.61 -1.27 -2.76
CA ILE A 239 8.08 -1.18 -2.84
C ILE A 239 8.68 -2.57 -2.85
N TYR A 240 8.24 -3.41 -1.93
CA TYR A 240 8.64 -4.79 -1.78
C TYR A 240 8.39 -5.61 -3.06
N LYS A 241 7.16 -5.55 -3.57
CA LYS A 241 6.76 -6.21 -4.81
C LYS A 241 7.57 -5.70 -6.00
N THR A 242 7.72 -4.38 -6.12
CA THR A 242 8.48 -3.73 -7.19
C THR A 242 9.95 -4.15 -7.15
N ALA A 243 10.58 -4.18 -5.99
CA ALA A 243 11.98 -4.62 -5.85
C ALA A 243 12.19 -6.07 -6.29
N ILE A 244 11.28 -6.97 -5.90
CA ILE A 244 11.32 -8.39 -6.29
C ILE A 244 11.11 -8.55 -7.81
N GLU A 245 10.16 -7.81 -8.40
CA GLU A 245 9.92 -7.84 -9.84
C GLU A 245 11.16 -7.41 -10.63
N TYR A 246 11.81 -6.29 -10.27
CA TYR A 246 13.03 -5.84 -10.94
C TYR A 246 14.20 -6.79 -10.70
N ALA A 247 14.40 -7.32 -9.50
CA ALA A 247 15.40 -8.33 -9.23
C ALA A 247 15.19 -9.56 -10.13
N SER A 248 13.96 -10.03 -10.27
CA SER A 248 13.61 -11.17 -11.13
C SER A 248 13.94 -10.89 -12.59
N ILE A 249 13.62 -9.70 -13.11
CA ILE A 249 13.94 -9.30 -14.49
C ILE A 249 15.45 -9.33 -14.74
N VAL A 250 16.24 -8.74 -13.82
CA VAL A 250 17.70 -8.70 -13.98
C VAL A 250 18.33 -10.08 -13.86
N ILE A 251 17.81 -10.95 -12.98
CA ILE A 251 18.23 -12.36 -12.90
C ILE A 251 17.93 -13.08 -14.22
N ILE A 252 16.74 -12.92 -14.80
CA ILE A 252 16.38 -13.52 -16.08
C ILE A 252 17.34 -13.10 -17.19
N LEU A 253 17.63 -11.81 -17.30
CA LEU A 253 18.59 -11.28 -18.28
C LEU A 253 19.96 -11.94 -18.12
N ARG A 254 20.44 -12.06 -16.88
CA ARG A 254 21.71 -12.74 -16.57
C ARG A 254 21.70 -14.21 -16.96
N MET A 255 20.63 -14.89 -16.66
CA MET A 255 20.48 -16.31 -16.96
C MET A 255 20.45 -16.56 -18.47
N GLN A 256 19.76 -15.72 -19.24
CA GLN A 256 19.71 -15.81 -20.70
C GLN A 256 21.10 -15.61 -21.33
N ILE A 257 21.87 -14.61 -20.87
CA ILE A 257 23.25 -14.40 -21.33
C ILE A 257 24.14 -15.61 -21.02
N ARG A 258 24.03 -16.17 -19.79
CA ARG A 258 24.82 -17.36 -19.40
C ARG A 258 24.48 -18.59 -20.21
N ILE A 259 23.18 -18.79 -20.53
CA ILE A 259 22.75 -19.92 -21.38
C ILE A 259 23.30 -19.72 -22.80
N SER A 260 23.17 -18.52 -23.37
CA SER A 260 23.67 -18.19 -24.70
C SER A 260 25.18 -18.42 -24.83
N ASN A 261 25.96 -17.97 -23.85
CA ASN A 261 27.43 -18.13 -23.83
C ASN A 261 27.89 -19.59 -23.64
N ARG A 262 27.02 -20.54 -23.26
CA ARG A 262 27.33 -21.97 -23.15
C ARG A 262 27.00 -22.75 -24.44
N MET A 263 26.20 -22.16 -25.31
CA MET A 263 25.83 -22.79 -26.60
C MET A 263 26.81 -22.45 -27.72
N ILE A 264 27.77 -21.59 -27.49
CA ILE A 264 28.91 -21.25 -28.34
C ILE A 264 30.15 -22.02 -27.81
#